data_a44c47d281002c5dfd60edef7a736f2b
#
_entry.id   a44c47d281002c5dfd60edef7a736f2b
#
_cell.length_a   1.000
_cell.length_b   1.000
_cell.length_c   1.000
_cell.angle_alpha   90.00
_cell.angle_beta   90.00
_cell.angle_gamma   90.00
#
_symmetry.space_group_name_H-M   'P 1'
#
loop_
_entity.id
_entity.type
_entity.pdbx_description
1 polymer ?
#
loop_
_entity_poly.entity_id
_entity_poly.type
_entity_poly.pdbx_seq_one_letter_code
_entity_poly.pdbx_strand_id
1 'polypeptide(L)'
;MSQFQETENRNANVQEFSVSEISGLVKRQIEDGFAHIRVRAELGRVSRPASGHLYLDLKDEKAVLSGVIWKGTAQKLPLQPEQGLEVICTGKLTTFAGQSKYQMIIEYMEPAGVGALMALLEERKKKLTAEGLFEPARKKMLPFLPQT
;
A
#
# COMPACT_ATOMS: atom_id res chain seq x y z
N MET A 1 29.25 -9.43 -38.44
CA MET A 1 28.28 -9.78 -39.48
C MET A 1 27.24 -10.75 -38.98
N SER A 2 27.64 -11.84 -38.34
CA SER A 2 26.69 -12.82 -37.81
C SER A 2 25.78 -12.24 -36.70
N GLN A 3 26.28 -11.32 -35.88
CA GLN A 3 25.51 -10.69 -34.84
C GLN A 3 24.38 -9.82 -35.41
N PHE A 4 24.60 -9.18 -36.53
CA PHE A 4 23.59 -8.38 -37.21
C PHE A 4 22.47 -9.24 -37.72
N GLN A 5 22.76 -10.37 -38.31
CA GLN A 5 21.76 -11.28 -38.83
C GLN A 5 20.96 -11.93 -37.71
N GLU A 6 21.62 -12.27 -36.60
CA GLU A 6 20.92 -12.80 -35.44
C GLU A 6 19.95 -11.79 -34.86
N THR A 7 20.33 -10.52 -34.80
CA THR A 7 19.47 -9.45 -34.32
C THR A 7 18.24 -9.27 -35.21
N GLU A 8 18.45 -9.30 -36.51
CA GLU A 8 17.32 -9.20 -37.45
C GLU A 8 16.38 -10.38 -37.34
N ASN A 9 16.90 -11.59 -37.18
CA ASN A 9 16.09 -12.78 -37.01
C ASN A 9 15.31 -12.73 -35.72
N ARG A 10 15.90 -12.23 -34.62
CA ARG A 10 15.20 -12.04 -33.36
C ARG A 10 14.08 -11.05 -33.52
N ASN A 11 14.33 -9.93 -34.21
CA ASN A 11 13.30 -8.90 -34.45
C ASN A 11 12.17 -9.43 -35.28
N ALA A 12 12.43 -10.30 -36.26
CA ALA A 12 11.40 -10.89 -37.10
C ALA A 12 10.45 -11.80 -36.31
N ASN A 13 10.91 -12.40 -35.20
CA ASN A 13 10.14 -13.30 -34.37
C ASN A 13 9.53 -12.62 -33.14
N VAL A 14 9.83 -11.35 -32.93
CA VAL A 14 9.33 -10.59 -31.79
C VAL A 14 8.14 -9.77 -32.25
N GLN A 15 7.06 -9.89 -31.52
CA GLN A 15 5.84 -9.15 -31.81
C GLN A 15 6.04 -7.66 -31.60
N GLU A 16 5.51 -6.86 -32.55
CA GLU A 16 5.57 -5.41 -32.45
C GLU A 16 4.32 -4.88 -31.77
N PHE A 17 4.49 -3.96 -30.82
CA PHE A 17 3.41 -3.35 -30.08
C PHE A 17 3.45 -1.84 -30.20
N SER A 18 2.29 -1.21 -30.17
CA SER A 18 2.23 0.21 -29.89
C SER A 18 2.48 0.43 -28.39
N VAL A 19 2.76 1.68 -28.00
CA VAL A 19 2.97 2.00 -26.58
C VAL A 19 1.71 1.67 -25.77
N SER A 20 0.53 2.01 -26.29
CA SER A 20 -0.73 1.72 -25.61
C SER A 20 -0.95 0.22 -25.44
N GLU A 21 -0.63 -0.56 -26.47
CA GLU A 21 -0.78 -2.01 -26.41
C GLU A 21 0.10 -2.64 -25.35
N ILE A 22 1.39 -2.30 -25.36
CA ILE A 22 2.31 -2.87 -24.37
C ILE A 22 1.98 -2.41 -22.96
N SER A 23 1.60 -1.14 -22.79
CA SER A 23 1.20 -0.62 -21.48
C SER A 23 -0.03 -1.36 -20.95
N GLY A 24 -1.00 -1.65 -21.82
CA GLY A 24 -2.19 -2.41 -21.45
C GLY A 24 -1.89 -3.85 -21.07
N LEU A 25 -0.97 -4.49 -21.80
CA LEU A 25 -0.56 -5.86 -21.49
C LEU A 25 0.21 -5.93 -20.16
N VAL A 26 1.10 -4.98 -19.93
CA VAL A 26 1.83 -4.90 -18.67
C VAL A 26 0.86 -4.68 -17.51
N LYS A 27 -0.12 -3.79 -17.69
CA LYS A 27 -1.13 -3.55 -16.66
C LYS A 27 -1.86 -4.84 -16.31
N ARG A 28 -2.28 -5.60 -17.30
CA ARG A 28 -2.95 -6.88 -17.08
C ARG A 28 -2.08 -7.87 -16.35
N GLN A 29 -0.82 -7.99 -16.74
CA GLN A 29 0.14 -8.87 -16.08
C GLN A 29 0.32 -8.50 -14.61
N ILE A 30 0.45 -7.21 -14.33
CA ILE A 30 0.61 -6.73 -12.97
C ILE A 30 -0.66 -6.99 -12.16
N GLU A 31 -1.82 -6.66 -12.69
CA GLU A 31 -3.08 -6.86 -12.00
C GLU A 31 -3.37 -8.33 -11.73
N ASP A 32 -3.10 -9.19 -12.69
CA ASP A 32 -3.33 -10.63 -12.53
C ASP A 32 -2.31 -11.27 -11.60
N GLY A 33 -1.05 -10.87 -11.71
CA GLY A 33 0.02 -11.46 -10.91
C GLY A 33 0.05 -10.96 -9.47
N PHE A 34 -0.47 -9.78 -9.22
CA PHE A 34 -0.42 -9.13 -7.90
C PHE A 34 -1.78 -8.61 -7.49
N ALA A 35 -2.78 -9.48 -7.63
CA ALA A 35 -4.17 -9.15 -7.34
C ALA A 35 -4.47 -9.12 -5.84
N HIS A 36 -3.67 -9.79 -5.04
CA HIS A 36 -3.86 -9.82 -3.60
C HIS A 36 -2.52 -10.06 -2.93
N ILE A 37 -1.96 -8.98 -2.40
CA ILE A 37 -0.62 -9.00 -1.81
C ILE A 37 -0.62 -8.27 -0.49
N ARG A 38 0.39 -8.55 0.32
CA ARG A 38 0.65 -7.83 1.56
C ARG A 38 2.05 -7.23 1.47
N VAL A 39 2.16 -5.96 1.80
CA VAL A 39 3.43 -5.24 1.75
C VAL A 39 3.69 -4.61 3.11
N ARG A 40 4.84 -4.92 3.68
CA ARG A 40 5.31 -4.29 4.91
C ARG A 40 6.16 -3.09 4.53
N ALA A 41 5.85 -1.95 5.11
CA ALA A 41 6.53 -0.71 4.75
C ALA A 41 6.42 0.32 5.86
N GLU A 42 7.28 1.32 5.78
CA GLU A 42 7.14 2.54 6.56
C GLU A 42 6.42 3.55 5.69
N LEU A 43 5.47 4.27 6.28
CA LEU A 43 4.77 5.32 5.55
C LEU A 43 5.67 6.53 5.38
N GLY A 44 5.85 6.95 4.14
CA GLY A 44 6.48 8.20 3.81
C GLY A 44 5.45 9.33 3.82
N ARG A 45 5.51 10.17 2.79
CA ARG A 45 4.57 11.29 2.68
C ARG A 45 3.14 10.80 2.54
N VAL A 46 2.23 11.43 3.28
CA VAL A 46 0.80 11.15 3.20
C VAL A 46 0.09 12.42 2.76
N SER A 47 -0.68 12.34 1.67
CA SER A 47 -1.43 13.46 1.13
C SER A 47 -2.93 13.18 1.27
N ARG A 48 -3.66 14.16 1.79
CA ARG A 48 -5.11 14.06 2.01
C ARG A 48 -5.84 15.15 1.25
N PRO A 49 -6.04 14.98 -0.06
CA PRO A 49 -6.78 15.98 -0.82
C PRO A 49 -8.26 16.03 -0.41
N ALA A 50 -8.93 17.11 -0.81
CA ALA A 50 -10.34 17.32 -0.47
C ALA A 50 -11.26 16.21 -0.97
N SER A 51 -10.84 15.45 -1.97
CA SER A 51 -11.62 14.32 -2.50
C SER A 51 -11.86 13.22 -1.45
N GLY A 52 -11.04 13.17 -0.41
CA GLY A 52 -11.13 12.14 0.62
C GLY A 52 -10.28 10.90 0.35
N HIS A 53 -9.71 10.77 -0.83
CA HIS A 53 -8.75 9.71 -1.12
C HIS A 53 -7.43 10.03 -0.44
N LEU A 54 -6.68 9.00 -0.08
CA LEU A 54 -5.36 9.16 0.50
C LEU A 54 -4.30 8.71 -0.50
N TYR A 55 -3.28 9.53 -0.69
CA TYR A 55 -2.13 9.18 -1.50
C TYR A 55 -0.92 9.17 -0.59
N LEU A 56 -0.16 8.08 -0.64
CA LEU A 56 0.97 7.93 0.27
C LEU A 56 2.11 7.16 -0.38
N ASP A 57 3.26 7.22 0.26
CA ASP A 57 4.43 6.47 -0.16
C ASP A 57 4.67 5.36 0.84
N LEU A 58 4.86 4.16 0.31
CA LEU A 58 5.31 3.00 1.08
C LEU A 58 6.79 2.84 0.80
N LYS A 59 7.60 2.84 1.84
CA LYS A 59 9.03 2.79 1.64
C LYS A 59 9.72 1.80 2.57
N ASP A 60 10.87 1.34 2.12
CA ASP A 60 11.82 0.62 2.94
C ASP A 60 13.21 1.23 2.69
N GLU A 61 14.25 0.54 3.10
CA GLU A 61 15.62 1.04 2.96
C GLU A 61 16.06 1.22 1.50
N LYS A 62 15.40 0.55 0.56
CA LYS A 62 15.88 0.45 -0.83
C LYS A 62 14.91 0.98 -1.87
N ALA A 63 13.63 1.08 -1.55
CA ALA A 63 12.62 1.36 -2.56
C ALA A 63 11.45 2.15 -2.01
N VAL A 64 10.74 2.79 -2.92
CA VAL A 64 9.51 3.53 -2.62
C VAL A 64 8.44 3.05 -3.58
N LEU A 65 7.27 2.73 -3.04
CA LEU A 65 6.11 2.32 -3.81
C LEU A 65 4.97 3.29 -3.52
N SER A 66 4.42 3.89 -4.57
CA SER A 66 3.25 4.75 -4.40
C SER A 66 2.02 3.94 -4.05
N GLY A 67 1.23 4.43 -3.11
CA GLY A 67 0.00 3.79 -2.70
C GLY A 67 -1.17 4.75 -2.74
N VAL A 68 -2.35 4.21 -2.94
CA VAL A 68 -3.59 4.97 -2.87
C VAL A 68 -4.61 4.19 -2.03
N ILE A 69 -5.32 4.93 -1.19
CA ILE A 69 -6.44 4.39 -0.43
C ILE A 69 -7.65 5.18 -0.85
N TRP A 70 -8.62 4.51 -1.47
CA TRP A 70 -9.85 5.18 -1.90
C TRP A 70 -10.65 5.64 -0.69
N LYS A 71 -11.42 6.70 -0.86
CA LYS A 71 -12.18 7.34 0.20
C LYS A 71 -12.98 6.35 1.06
N GLY A 72 -13.71 5.45 0.44
CA GLY A 72 -14.52 4.47 1.17
C GLY A 72 -13.70 3.55 2.06
N THR A 73 -12.54 3.15 1.58
CA THR A 73 -11.61 2.33 2.35
C THR A 73 -10.95 3.14 3.46
N ALA A 74 -10.56 4.38 3.15
CA ALA A 74 -9.89 5.25 4.12
C ALA A 74 -10.77 5.48 5.36
N GLN A 75 -12.07 5.60 5.17
CA GLN A 75 -13.01 5.80 6.28
C GLN A 75 -13.14 4.58 7.19
N LYS A 76 -12.80 3.39 6.68
CA LYS A 76 -12.94 2.13 7.41
C LYS A 76 -11.66 1.64 8.05
N LEU A 77 -10.56 2.34 7.86
CA LEU A 77 -9.27 1.89 8.39
C LEU A 77 -9.25 1.97 9.91
N PRO A 78 -8.61 0.98 10.57
CA PRO A 78 -8.50 0.97 12.03
C PRO A 78 -7.52 2.00 12.57
N LEU A 79 -6.72 2.62 11.69
CA LEU A 79 -5.72 3.60 12.10
C LEU A 79 -5.72 4.77 11.12
N GLN A 80 -5.17 5.90 11.58
CA GLN A 80 -4.92 7.05 10.73
C GLN A 80 -3.53 6.93 10.13
N PRO A 81 -3.42 6.82 8.80
CA PRO A 81 -2.10 6.77 8.17
C PRO A 81 -1.33 8.06 8.41
N GLU A 82 -0.15 7.93 8.97
CA GLU A 82 0.73 9.07 9.25
C GLU A 82 2.15 8.72 8.86
N GLN A 83 2.89 9.75 8.47
CA GLN A 83 4.29 9.60 8.11
C GLN A 83 5.07 9.00 9.27
N GLY A 84 5.91 8.03 8.97
CA GLY A 84 6.76 7.39 9.96
C GLY A 84 6.19 6.11 10.56
N LEU A 85 4.92 5.82 10.36
CA LEU A 85 4.32 4.58 10.86
C LEU A 85 4.80 3.38 10.05
N GLU A 86 5.08 2.30 10.73
CA GLU A 86 5.36 1.02 10.11
C GLU A 86 4.07 0.22 10.02
N VAL A 87 3.74 -0.19 8.81
CA VAL A 87 2.44 -0.80 8.53
C VAL A 87 2.58 -2.02 7.65
N ILE A 88 1.54 -2.85 7.64
CA ILE A 88 1.36 -3.90 6.65
C ILE A 88 0.11 -3.55 5.86
N CYS A 89 0.27 -3.38 4.55
CA CYS A 89 -0.80 -3.03 3.66
C CYS A 89 -1.22 -4.24 2.84
N THR A 90 -2.52 -4.46 2.75
CA THR A 90 -3.09 -5.51 1.91
C THR A 90 -3.81 -4.85 0.74
N GLY A 91 -3.59 -5.35 -0.45
CA GLY A 91 -4.22 -4.80 -1.62
C GLY A 91 -3.68 -5.40 -2.91
N LYS A 92 -3.68 -4.63 -3.96
CA LYS A 92 -3.28 -5.08 -5.29
C LYS A 92 -2.42 -4.03 -5.97
N LEU A 93 -1.64 -4.48 -6.93
CA LEU A 93 -0.87 -3.57 -7.76
C LEU A 93 -1.64 -3.28 -9.05
N THR A 94 -1.49 -2.06 -9.54
CA THR A 94 -2.02 -1.64 -10.84
C THR A 94 -1.06 -0.65 -11.45
N THR A 95 -1.35 -0.23 -12.69
CA THR A 95 -0.57 0.82 -13.34
C THR A 95 -1.48 2.00 -13.66
N PHE A 96 -0.88 3.19 -13.78
CA PHE A 96 -1.59 4.36 -14.26
C PHE A 96 -1.73 4.29 -15.77
N ALA A 97 -2.92 4.58 -16.25
CA ALA A 97 -3.12 4.78 -17.68
C ALA A 97 -2.35 6.02 -18.14
N GLY A 98 -1.63 5.90 -19.23
CA GLY A 98 -0.87 7.02 -19.79
C GLY A 98 0.50 7.26 -19.18
N GLN A 99 0.83 6.58 -18.10
CA GLN A 99 2.16 6.65 -17.51
C GLN A 99 2.64 5.24 -17.17
N SER A 100 3.91 4.97 -17.40
CA SER A 100 4.47 3.64 -17.14
C SER A 100 4.91 3.51 -15.68
N LYS A 101 3.98 3.73 -14.77
CA LYS A 101 4.21 3.61 -13.33
C LYS A 101 3.23 2.62 -12.74
N TYR A 102 3.69 1.83 -11.79
CA TYR A 102 2.79 0.99 -11.02
C TYR A 102 2.60 1.57 -9.63
N GLN A 103 1.48 1.23 -9.02
CA GLN A 103 1.13 1.67 -7.68
C GLN A 103 0.35 0.57 -6.98
N MET A 104 0.22 0.71 -5.68
CA MET A 104 -0.59 -0.22 -4.89
C MET A 104 -1.91 0.43 -4.54
N ILE A 105 -3.01 -0.28 -4.82
CA ILE A 105 -4.32 0.10 -4.32
C ILE A 105 -4.47 -0.63 -2.99
N ILE A 106 -4.45 0.13 -1.91
CA ILE A 106 -4.47 -0.41 -0.55
C ILE A 106 -5.91 -0.61 -0.11
N GLU A 107 -6.25 -1.85 0.18
CA GLU A 107 -7.60 -2.21 0.61
C GLU A 107 -7.70 -2.33 2.13
N TYR A 108 -6.59 -2.57 2.79
CA TYR A 108 -6.53 -2.64 4.24
C TYR A 108 -5.12 -2.31 4.73
N MET A 109 -5.03 -1.73 5.91
CA MET A 109 -3.77 -1.35 6.52
C MET A 109 -3.84 -1.64 8.01
N GLU A 110 -2.80 -2.27 8.51
CA GLU A 110 -2.69 -2.56 9.94
C GLU A 110 -1.31 -2.15 10.44
N PRO A 111 -1.17 -1.81 11.72
CA PRO A 111 0.14 -1.47 12.25
C PRO A 111 1.05 -2.68 12.22
N ALA A 112 2.33 -2.46 11.96
CA ALA A 112 3.36 -3.49 11.99
C ALA A 112 4.33 -3.17 13.12
N GLY A 113 4.79 -4.21 13.80
CA GLY A 113 5.73 -4.04 14.89
C GLY A 113 5.09 -3.58 16.18
N VAL A 114 5.77 -3.88 17.26
CA VAL A 114 5.27 -3.59 18.61
C VAL A 114 5.17 -2.09 18.87
N GLY A 115 6.15 -1.33 18.40
CA GLY A 115 6.16 0.12 18.59
C GLY A 115 4.97 0.82 17.97
N ALA A 116 4.64 0.46 16.74
CA ALA A 116 3.50 1.05 16.04
C ALA A 116 2.19 0.68 16.72
N LEU A 117 2.05 -0.56 17.16
CA LEU A 117 0.86 -1.02 17.85
C LEU A 117 0.69 -0.29 19.19
N MET A 118 1.76 -0.14 19.94
CA MET A 118 1.72 0.56 21.22
C MET A 118 1.35 2.03 21.05
N ALA A 119 1.89 2.69 20.04
CA ALA A 119 1.54 4.07 19.73
C ALA A 119 0.05 4.21 19.42
N LEU A 120 -0.50 3.28 18.66
CA LEU A 120 -1.93 3.27 18.34
C LEU A 120 -2.78 3.08 19.60
N LEU A 121 -2.38 2.18 20.48
CA LEU A 121 -3.10 1.94 21.72
C LEU A 121 -3.08 3.16 22.64
N GLU A 122 -1.96 3.84 22.75
CA GLU A 122 -1.86 5.06 23.55
C GLU A 122 -2.76 6.15 23.01
N GLU A 123 -2.81 6.31 21.70
CA GLU A 123 -3.67 7.29 21.08
C GLU A 123 -5.15 7.00 21.37
N ARG A 124 -5.56 5.76 21.24
CA ARG A 124 -6.92 5.34 21.57
C ARG A 124 -7.26 5.56 23.04
N LYS A 125 -6.32 5.28 23.91
CA LYS A 125 -6.48 5.48 25.35
C LYS A 125 -6.70 6.95 25.68
N LYS A 126 -5.93 7.85 25.09
CA LYS A 126 -6.09 9.29 25.26
C LYS A 126 -7.46 9.74 24.79
N LYS A 127 -7.89 9.25 23.65
CA LYS A 127 -9.19 9.58 23.08
C LYS A 127 -10.33 9.13 23.98
N LEU A 128 -10.26 7.92 24.50
CA LEU A 128 -11.27 7.37 25.39
C LEU A 128 -11.32 8.12 26.71
N THR A 129 -10.18 8.51 27.23
CA THR A 129 -10.12 9.30 28.46
C THR A 129 -10.75 10.65 28.26
N ALA A 130 -10.48 11.31 27.12
CA ALA A 130 -11.05 12.60 26.80
C ALA A 130 -12.58 12.53 26.64
N GLU A 131 -13.10 11.41 26.17
CA GLU A 131 -14.53 11.19 26.00
C GLU A 131 -15.20 10.69 27.28
N GLY A 132 -14.45 10.42 28.33
CA GLY A 132 -14.99 9.88 29.56
C GLY A 132 -15.42 8.42 29.48
N LEU A 133 -14.93 7.72 28.46
CA LEU A 133 -15.29 6.32 28.22
C LEU A 133 -14.26 5.34 28.74
N PHE A 134 -13.25 5.82 29.43
CA PHE A 134 -12.21 4.95 29.96
C PHE A 134 -12.73 4.17 31.14
N GLU A 135 -12.77 2.85 31.03
CA GLU A 135 -13.26 1.97 32.08
C GLU A 135 -12.32 0.76 32.21
N PRO A 136 -12.19 0.17 33.43
CA PRO A 136 -11.36 -1.04 33.60
C PRO A 136 -11.79 -2.21 32.73
N ALA A 137 -13.05 -2.34 32.43
CA ALA A 137 -13.56 -3.40 31.59
C ALA A 137 -12.97 -3.39 30.19
N ARG A 138 -12.60 -2.23 29.70
CA ARG A 138 -12.02 -2.10 28.37
C ARG A 138 -10.65 -2.74 28.27
N LYS A 139 -9.94 -2.87 29.35
CA LYS A 139 -8.65 -3.58 29.36
C LYS A 139 -8.81 -5.04 29.00
N LYS A 140 -9.95 -5.62 29.32
CA LYS A 140 -10.25 -7.01 28.99
C LYS A 140 -10.58 -7.20 27.51
N MET A 141 -10.87 -6.12 26.82
CA MET A 141 -11.19 -6.15 25.41
C MET A 141 -9.94 -6.05 24.52
N LEU A 142 -8.77 -6.04 25.11
CA LEU A 142 -7.51 -5.96 24.40
C LEU A 142 -6.74 -7.28 24.58
N PRO A 143 -7.24 -8.38 23.99
CA PRO A 143 -6.65 -9.71 24.22
C PRO A 143 -5.26 -9.87 23.65
N PHE A 144 -4.87 -9.01 22.74
CA PHE A 144 -3.51 -9.03 22.17
C PHE A 144 -2.47 -8.39 23.07
N LEU A 145 -2.89 -7.72 24.14
CA LEU A 145 -1.95 -7.24 25.14
C LEU A 145 -1.40 -8.46 25.87
N PRO A 146 -0.08 -8.60 25.91
CA PRO A 146 0.48 -9.78 26.55
C PRO A 146 0.08 -9.85 27.99
N GLN A 147 -0.49 -10.96 28.35
CA GLN A 147 -0.78 -11.24 29.73
C GLN A 147 0.40 -11.94 30.39
N THR A 148 1.39 -12.16 29.59
CA THR A 148 2.66 -12.69 30.05
C THR A 148 3.61 -11.58 30.35
#